data_ca87d19628680091ff5c0095a743e231
#
_entry.id   ca87d19628680091ff5c0095a743e231
#
_cell.length_a   1.000
_cell.length_b   1.000
_cell.length_c   1.000
_cell.angle_alpha   90.00
_cell.angle_beta   90.00
_cell.angle_gamma   90.00
#
_symmetry.space_group_name_H-M   'P 1'
#
loop_
_entity.id
_entity.type
_entity.pdbx_description
1 polymer ?
#
loop_
_entity_poly.entity_id
_entity_poly.type
_entity_poly.pdbx_seq_one_letter_code
_entity_poly.pdbx_strand_id
1 'polypeptide(L)'
;MSESAAREFLGGLRRAVRNVGLYPRHHPISDEALAGATEAADGLSRIGGGESALSIYEDAFYLASLVLPHSSLEFNGLLREMQKRGIESLTLMSPVSVADLADLAAFVAGASGDIPAGGTIRLNERPFTPMDLESAAAMSGLRRSYARSLDVLRAISTAVRTGQDFDLTGVSWAVENLVEQTLAQPAASLLLATVKSHDEYTFYHSVNVSILALTVGRMVGMSEEQLKLLGLGSLLHDIGKVRVATAILQHPGRLEQDQWAEIKLHPQEGAETILAAAGPGQEVAAVVAFEHHARFDGSGYPAVDERPSPHFFSRLTTVADTYDAITTRRAYRRAETPHRALNVLLKGTGAQYDPDFVRAFIRMVGVYPPGSLLRLETGEVVMVTRQGHDPERPMAVLIKTAPPGEVLVDPEPIIVDPEEVVEQLLPSLVGVDPAALLEMVGVEDDSWDPHAS
;
A
#
# COMPACT_ATOMS: atom_id res chain seq x y z
N MET A 1 -20.54 0.81 -3.40
CA MET A 1 -20.06 -0.60 -3.38
C MET A 1 -18.70 -0.61 -2.70
N SER A 2 -18.40 -1.57 -1.86
CA SER A 2 -17.23 -1.52 -0.98
C SER A 2 -16.05 -2.31 -1.59
N GLU A 3 -14.88 -1.70 -1.74
CA GLU A 3 -13.63 -2.39 -2.08
C GLU A 3 -13.35 -3.54 -1.10
N SER A 4 -13.78 -3.41 0.16
CA SER A 4 -13.69 -4.48 1.15
C SER A 4 -14.36 -5.77 0.71
N ALA A 5 -15.55 -5.71 0.12
CA ALA A 5 -16.26 -6.91 -0.37
C ALA A 5 -15.57 -7.50 -1.62
N ALA A 6 -15.09 -6.66 -2.53
CA ALA A 6 -14.30 -7.10 -3.67
C ALA A 6 -12.98 -7.75 -3.24
N ARG A 7 -12.31 -7.17 -2.23
CA ARG A 7 -11.09 -7.71 -1.65
C ARG A 7 -11.31 -9.07 -0.97
N GLU A 8 -12.42 -9.24 -0.26
CA GLU A 8 -12.80 -10.51 0.35
C GLU A 8 -13.03 -11.59 -0.73
N PHE A 9 -13.77 -11.25 -1.79
CA PHE A 9 -13.98 -12.14 -2.93
C PHE A 9 -12.67 -12.50 -3.63
N LEU A 10 -11.83 -11.53 -3.99
CA LEU A 10 -10.55 -11.78 -4.66
C LEU A 10 -9.59 -12.61 -3.79
N GLY A 11 -9.60 -12.38 -2.48
CA GLY A 11 -8.85 -13.19 -1.52
C GLY A 11 -9.34 -14.63 -1.46
N GLY A 12 -10.66 -14.83 -1.47
CA GLY A 12 -11.30 -16.14 -1.58
C GLY A 12 -10.95 -16.85 -2.87
N LEU A 13 -11.09 -16.15 -4.01
CA LEU A 13 -10.77 -16.69 -5.34
C LEU A 13 -9.28 -17.07 -5.44
N ARG A 14 -8.36 -16.23 -4.96
CA ARG A 14 -6.92 -16.56 -4.92
C ARG A 14 -6.66 -17.87 -4.17
N ARG A 15 -7.29 -18.05 -2.99
CA ARG A 15 -7.15 -19.31 -2.23
C ARG A 15 -7.72 -20.50 -2.99
N ALA A 16 -8.89 -20.36 -3.60
CA ALA A 16 -9.52 -21.41 -4.41
C ALA A 16 -8.63 -21.80 -5.60
N VAL A 17 -8.14 -20.83 -6.37
CA VAL A 17 -7.21 -21.04 -7.52
C VAL A 17 -5.96 -21.79 -7.09
N ARG A 18 -5.34 -21.38 -5.97
CA ARG A 18 -4.14 -22.03 -5.44
C ARG A 18 -4.43 -23.49 -5.03
N ASN A 19 -5.55 -23.73 -4.37
CA ASN A 19 -5.87 -25.06 -3.83
C ASN A 19 -6.26 -26.05 -4.93
N VAL A 20 -6.96 -25.60 -5.97
CA VAL A 20 -7.29 -26.45 -7.15
C VAL A 20 -6.00 -26.95 -7.85
N GLY A 21 -4.93 -26.16 -7.85
CA GLY A 21 -3.64 -26.58 -8.41
C GLY A 21 -2.84 -27.54 -7.53
N LEU A 22 -3.17 -27.64 -6.22
CA LEU A 22 -2.38 -28.41 -5.24
C LEU A 22 -3.08 -29.68 -4.75
N TYR A 23 -4.41 -29.72 -4.75
CA TYR A 23 -5.20 -30.80 -4.15
C TYR A 23 -6.17 -31.42 -5.17
N PRO A 24 -6.52 -32.73 -5.00
CA PRO A 24 -7.54 -33.36 -5.82
C PRO A 24 -8.92 -32.68 -5.65
N ARG A 25 -9.79 -32.85 -6.65
CA ARG A 25 -11.21 -32.45 -6.53
C ARG A 25 -11.84 -33.08 -5.29
N HIS A 26 -12.68 -32.30 -4.57
CA HIS A 26 -13.35 -32.70 -3.31
C HIS A 26 -12.40 -32.93 -2.11
N HIS A 27 -11.21 -32.32 -2.12
CA HIS A 27 -10.41 -32.30 -0.91
C HIS A 27 -10.97 -31.25 0.08
N PRO A 28 -11.11 -31.57 1.39
CA PRO A 28 -11.74 -30.67 2.36
C PRO A 28 -11.20 -29.22 2.35
N ILE A 29 -9.89 -29.03 2.19
CA ILE A 29 -9.25 -27.72 2.10
C ILE A 29 -9.70 -26.95 0.84
N SER A 30 -9.90 -27.64 -0.28
CA SER A 30 -10.40 -27.04 -1.51
C SER A 30 -11.88 -26.68 -1.39
N ASP A 31 -12.67 -27.58 -0.81
CA ASP A 31 -14.11 -27.37 -0.62
C ASP A 31 -14.39 -26.21 0.34
N GLU A 32 -13.61 -26.06 1.42
CA GLU A 32 -13.70 -24.94 2.35
C GLU A 32 -13.33 -23.60 1.67
N ALA A 33 -12.24 -23.59 0.88
CA ALA A 33 -11.83 -22.39 0.15
C ALA A 33 -12.86 -21.96 -0.90
N LEU A 34 -13.47 -22.93 -1.62
CA LEU A 34 -14.53 -22.67 -2.59
C LEU A 34 -15.80 -22.17 -1.91
N ALA A 35 -16.20 -22.74 -0.79
CA ALA A 35 -17.37 -22.28 -0.04
C ALA A 35 -17.20 -20.84 0.44
N GLY A 36 -16.05 -20.50 1.04
CA GLY A 36 -15.76 -19.14 1.49
C GLY A 36 -15.69 -18.13 0.33
N ALA A 37 -15.11 -18.52 -0.81
CA ALA A 37 -15.06 -17.68 -2.00
C ALA A 37 -16.46 -17.47 -2.62
N THR A 38 -17.32 -18.49 -2.58
CA THR A 38 -18.70 -18.39 -3.06
C THR A 38 -19.53 -17.45 -2.19
N GLU A 39 -19.39 -17.56 -0.86
CA GLU A 39 -20.07 -16.66 0.08
C GLU A 39 -19.65 -15.18 -0.15
N ALA A 40 -18.35 -14.93 -0.34
CA ALA A 40 -17.84 -13.61 -0.63
C ALA A 40 -18.32 -13.08 -2.00
N ALA A 41 -18.37 -13.94 -3.04
CA ALA A 41 -18.90 -13.59 -4.36
C ALA A 41 -20.39 -13.24 -4.29
N ASP A 42 -21.16 -14.01 -3.53
CA ASP A 42 -22.59 -13.76 -3.33
C ASP A 42 -22.83 -12.48 -2.51
N GLY A 43 -21.99 -12.21 -1.51
CA GLY A 43 -21.97 -10.95 -0.76
C GLY A 43 -21.73 -9.74 -1.68
N LEU A 44 -20.73 -9.83 -2.56
CA LEU A 44 -20.41 -8.78 -3.52
C LEU A 44 -21.56 -8.55 -4.51
N SER A 45 -22.19 -9.62 -5.03
CA SER A 45 -23.33 -9.52 -5.94
C SER A 45 -24.55 -8.86 -5.29
N ARG A 46 -24.83 -9.18 -4.03
CA ARG A 46 -25.95 -8.58 -3.27
C ARG A 46 -25.76 -7.07 -3.07
N ILE A 47 -24.54 -6.62 -2.82
CA ILE A 47 -24.22 -5.18 -2.72
C ILE A 47 -24.52 -4.47 -4.06
N GLY A 48 -24.30 -5.15 -5.19
CA GLY A 48 -24.62 -4.64 -6.52
C GLY A 48 -26.09 -4.83 -6.95
N GLY A 49 -27.00 -5.11 -6.03
CA GLY A 49 -28.42 -5.30 -6.34
C GLY A 49 -28.75 -6.65 -6.98
N GLY A 50 -27.95 -7.68 -6.74
CA GLY A 50 -28.10 -9.04 -7.26
C GLY A 50 -27.10 -9.36 -8.39
N GLU A 51 -26.39 -8.38 -8.90
CA GLU A 51 -25.36 -8.54 -9.92
C GLU A 51 -24.22 -7.58 -9.66
N SER A 52 -22.96 -8.04 -9.82
CA SER A 52 -21.77 -7.21 -9.77
C SER A 52 -20.80 -7.57 -10.89
N ALA A 53 -20.27 -6.57 -11.56
CA ALA A 53 -19.25 -6.72 -12.59
C ALA A 53 -17.89 -6.25 -12.07
N LEU A 54 -16.94 -7.18 -12.02
CA LEU A 54 -15.53 -6.93 -11.78
C LEU A 54 -14.82 -6.96 -13.13
N SER A 55 -14.15 -5.89 -13.50
CA SER A 55 -13.43 -5.78 -14.76
C SER A 55 -11.94 -5.66 -14.54
N ILE A 56 -11.16 -6.05 -15.52
CA ILE A 56 -9.72 -5.90 -15.55
C ILE A 56 -9.40 -4.97 -16.74
N TYR A 57 -8.78 -3.84 -16.44
CA TYR A 57 -8.28 -2.93 -17.47
C TYR A 57 -6.84 -2.58 -17.14
N GLU A 58 -5.95 -2.74 -18.14
CA GLU A 58 -4.50 -2.71 -17.94
C GLU A 58 -4.07 -3.61 -16.77
N ASP A 59 -3.59 -3.06 -15.68
CA ASP A 59 -3.07 -3.77 -14.50
C ASP A 59 -3.90 -3.49 -13.23
N ALA A 60 -5.19 -3.20 -13.39
CA ALA A 60 -6.08 -2.92 -12.28
C ALA A 60 -7.42 -3.67 -12.39
N PHE A 61 -7.95 -4.01 -11.20
CA PHE A 61 -9.33 -4.41 -11.03
C PHE A 61 -10.24 -3.19 -10.90
N TYR A 62 -11.42 -3.30 -11.48
CA TYR A 62 -12.49 -2.32 -11.40
C TYR A 62 -13.78 -3.00 -10.96
N LEU A 63 -14.52 -2.37 -10.05
CA LEU A 63 -15.87 -2.77 -9.68
C LEU A 63 -16.84 -1.73 -10.24
N ALA A 64 -17.64 -2.11 -11.21
CA ALA A 64 -18.35 -1.17 -12.07
C ALA A 64 -17.36 -0.18 -12.74
N SER A 65 -17.46 1.12 -12.48
CA SER A 65 -16.52 2.13 -12.99
C SER A 65 -15.42 2.53 -12.00
N LEU A 66 -15.41 1.94 -10.79
CA LEU A 66 -14.47 2.25 -9.72
C LEU A 66 -13.24 1.38 -9.80
N VAL A 67 -12.06 1.98 -9.86
CA VAL A 67 -10.79 1.24 -9.71
C VAL A 67 -10.66 0.73 -8.27
N LEU A 68 -10.01 -0.42 -8.12
CA LEU A 68 -9.75 -1.07 -6.84
C LEU A 68 -8.22 -1.11 -6.57
N PRO A 69 -7.61 -0.01 -6.12
CA PRO A 69 -6.14 0.10 -6.09
C PRO A 69 -5.51 -0.88 -5.12
N HIS A 70 -6.05 -1.03 -3.91
CA HIS A 70 -5.55 -1.99 -2.92
C HIS A 70 -5.68 -3.43 -3.42
N SER A 71 -6.86 -3.78 -3.95
CA SER A 71 -7.12 -5.11 -4.48
C SER A 71 -6.24 -5.42 -5.69
N SER A 72 -5.99 -4.45 -6.55
CA SER A 72 -5.11 -4.59 -7.72
C SER A 72 -3.68 -4.89 -7.33
N LEU A 73 -3.16 -4.22 -6.31
CA LEU A 73 -1.81 -4.45 -5.79
C LEU A 73 -1.71 -5.77 -5.01
N GLU A 74 -2.65 -6.01 -4.09
CA GLU A 74 -2.65 -7.21 -3.23
C GLU A 74 -2.83 -8.50 -4.04
N PHE A 75 -3.66 -8.46 -5.07
CA PHE A 75 -3.97 -9.61 -5.92
C PHE A 75 -3.36 -9.53 -7.32
N ASN A 76 -2.25 -8.79 -7.48
CA ASN A 76 -1.57 -8.63 -8.77
C ASN A 76 -1.22 -9.98 -9.43
N GLY A 77 -0.80 -10.98 -8.65
CA GLY A 77 -0.57 -12.33 -9.16
C GLY A 77 -1.83 -12.97 -9.76
N LEU A 78 -2.97 -12.86 -9.08
CA LEU A 78 -4.26 -13.35 -9.57
C LEU A 78 -4.69 -12.59 -10.82
N LEU A 79 -4.54 -11.27 -10.82
CA LEU A 79 -4.83 -10.40 -11.96
C LEU A 79 -4.07 -10.85 -13.21
N ARG A 80 -2.76 -11.06 -13.09
CA ARG A 80 -1.92 -11.54 -14.20
C ARG A 80 -2.35 -12.93 -14.72
N GLU A 81 -2.71 -13.85 -13.82
CA GLU A 81 -3.20 -15.18 -14.23
C GLU A 81 -4.56 -15.07 -14.96
N MET A 82 -5.46 -14.21 -14.51
CA MET A 82 -6.73 -13.94 -15.18
C MET A 82 -6.50 -13.32 -16.57
N GLN A 83 -5.60 -12.36 -16.71
CA GLN A 83 -5.24 -11.75 -18.01
C GLN A 83 -4.62 -12.76 -18.97
N LYS A 84 -3.71 -13.63 -18.51
CA LYS A 84 -3.14 -14.72 -19.34
C LYS A 84 -4.21 -15.66 -19.88
N ARG A 85 -5.35 -15.79 -19.18
CA ARG A 85 -6.50 -16.55 -19.61
C ARG A 85 -7.50 -15.77 -20.46
N GLY A 86 -7.20 -14.51 -20.78
CA GLY A 86 -8.08 -13.64 -21.57
C GLY A 86 -9.34 -13.20 -20.83
N ILE A 87 -9.30 -13.15 -19.48
CA ILE A 87 -10.40 -12.64 -18.69
C ILE A 87 -10.23 -11.12 -18.59
N GLU A 88 -11.17 -10.38 -19.17
CA GLU A 88 -11.27 -8.93 -19.15
C GLU A 88 -12.39 -8.45 -18.20
N SER A 89 -13.41 -9.27 -18.01
CA SER A 89 -14.47 -8.98 -17.05
C SER A 89 -15.08 -10.24 -16.47
N LEU A 90 -15.59 -10.14 -15.25
CA LEU A 90 -16.23 -11.17 -14.47
C LEU A 90 -17.53 -10.63 -13.91
N THR A 91 -18.67 -11.14 -14.39
CA THR A 91 -19.98 -10.81 -13.86
C THR A 91 -20.44 -11.89 -12.91
N LEU A 92 -20.76 -11.51 -11.66
CA LEU A 92 -21.26 -12.36 -10.60
C LEU A 92 -22.76 -12.14 -10.42
N MET A 93 -23.55 -13.19 -10.40
CA MET A 93 -25.01 -13.13 -10.25
C MET A 93 -25.45 -13.91 -9.01
N SER A 94 -26.16 -13.26 -8.09
CA SER A 94 -26.66 -13.91 -6.86
C SER A 94 -27.90 -14.77 -7.15
N PRO A 95 -28.02 -15.97 -6.60
CA PRO A 95 -27.04 -16.66 -5.75
C PRO A 95 -25.90 -17.29 -6.58
N VAL A 96 -24.64 -17.05 -6.17
CA VAL A 96 -23.48 -17.60 -6.86
C VAL A 96 -23.38 -19.11 -6.63
N SER A 97 -23.14 -19.87 -7.69
CA SER A 97 -22.98 -21.32 -7.65
C SER A 97 -21.55 -21.74 -7.25
N VAL A 98 -21.42 -22.67 -6.30
CA VAL A 98 -20.13 -23.27 -5.93
C VAL A 98 -19.48 -23.98 -7.13
N ALA A 99 -20.30 -24.62 -7.99
CA ALA A 99 -19.80 -25.31 -9.18
C ALA A 99 -19.20 -24.31 -10.18
N ASP A 100 -19.89 -23.19 -10.45
CA ASP A 100 -19.40 -22.14 -11.36
C ASP A 100 -18.10 -21.51 -10.83
N LEU A 101 -18.00 -21.31 -9.50
CA LEU A 101 -16.77 -20.81 -8.88
C LEU A 101 -15.61 -21.81 -8.95
N ALA A 102 -15.91 -23.12 -8.80
CA ALA A 102 -14.91 -24.16 -8.96
C ALA A 102 -14.37 -24.22 -10.40
N ASP A 103 -15.27 -24.09 -11.39
CA ASP A 103 -14.88 -24.04 -12.80
C ASP A 103 -14.04 -22.79 -13.12
N LEU A 104 -14.42 -21.62 -12.60
CA LEU A 104 -13.60 -20.41 -12.70
C LEU A 104 -12.22 -20.61 -12.08
N ALA A 105 -12.15 -21.13 -10.86
CA ALA A 105 -10.87 -21.36 -10.18
C ALA A 105 -9.98 -22.34 -10.95
N ALA A 106 -10.56 -23.42 -11.51
CA ALA A 106 -9.84 -24.39 -12.34
C ALA A 106 -9.35 -23.77 -13.65
N PHE A 107 -10.14 -22.93 -14.28
CA PHE A 107 -9.77 -22.21 -15.50
C PHE A 107 -8.60 -21.24 -15.24
N VAL A 108 -8.70 -20.41 -14.21
CA VAL A 108 -7.62 -19.46 -13.83
C VAL A 108 -6.35 -20.21 -13.43
N ALA A 109 -6.46 -21.32 -12.68
CA ALA A 109 -5.31 -22.17 -12.31
C ALA A 109 -4.67 -22.90 -13.51
N GLY A 110 -5.32 -22.92 -14.66
CA GLY A 110 -4.87 -23.69 -15.82
C GLY A 110 -5.10 -25.19 -15.73
N ALA A 111 -5.94 -25.62 -14.79
CA ALA A 111 -6.36 -27.02 -14.64
C ALA A 111 -7.50 -27.39 -15.61
N SER A 112 -8.18 -26.41 -16.20
CA SER A 112 -9.17 -26.55 -17.27
C SER A 112 -8.81 -25.64 -18.42
N GLY A 113 -9.00 -26.13 -19.68
CA GLY A 113 -8.82 -25.32 -20.89
C GLY A 113 -10.11 -24.65 -21.38
N ASP A 114 -11.24 -25.06 -20.86
CA ASP A 114 -12.54 -24.58 -21.31
C ASP A 114 -12.95 -23.34 -20.52
N ILE A 115 -13.35 -22.28 -21.23
CA ILE A 115 -13.89 -21.05 -20.63
C ILE A 115 -15.25 -21.43 -20.00
N PRO A 116 -15.48 -21.13 -18.70
CA PRO A 116 -16.78 -21.33 -18.11
C PRO A 116 -17.86 -20.58 -18.89
N ALA A 117 -18.78 -21.30 -19.50
CA ALA A 117 -19.83 -20.74 -20.36
C ALA A 117 -21.18 -20.80 -19.65
N GLY A 118 -21.70 -19.64 -19.28
CA GLY A 118 -23.01 -19.51 -18.64
C GLY A 118 -23.00 -19.76 -17.12
N GLY A 119 -24.18 -19.77 -16.51
CA GLY A 119 -24.32 -19.93 -15.06
C GLY A 119 -24.35 -18.59 -14.33
N THR A 120 -24.00 -18.63 -13.05
CA THR A 120 -24.01 -17.47 -12.14
C THR A 120 -22.72 -16.63 -12.20
N ILE A 121 -21.73 -17.13 -12.93
CA ILE A 121 -20.48 -16.45 -13.21
C ILE A 121 -20.27 -16.38 -14.72
N ARG A 122 -20.13 -15.16 -15.26
CA ARG A 122 -20.00 -14.93 -16.70
C ARG A 122 -18.75 -14.13 -16.99
N LEU A 123 -17.99 -14.56 -18.02
CA LEU A 123 -16.75 -13.95 -18.41
C LEU A 123 -16.92 -13.10 -19.67
N ASN A 124 -16.29 -11.93 -19.69
CA ASN A 124 -16.17 -11.06 -20.89
C ASN A 124 -17.51 -10.63 -21.54
N GLU A 125 -18.61 -10.63 -20.78
CA GLU A 125 -19.90 -10.21 -21.34
C GLU A 125 -20.03 -8.69 -21.50
N ARG A 126 -19.30 -7.92 -20.69
CA ARG A 126 -19.38 -6.46 -20.69
C ARG A 126 -18.03 -5.87 -21.02
N PRO A 127 -17.89 -5.18 -22.16
CA PRO A 127 -16.70 -4.38 -22.42
C PRO A 127 -16.62 -3.27 -21.36
N PHE A 128 -15.43 -3.09 -20.81
CA PHE A 128 -15.15 -2.07 -19.82
C PHE A 128 -14.31 -0.95 -20.43
N THR A 129 -14.71 0.29 -20.19
CA THR A 129 -13.91 1.47 -20.53
C THR A 129 -13.95 2.40 -19.32
N PRO A 130 -12.81 2.80 -18.75
CA PRO A 130 -12.75 3.78 -17.68
C PRO A 130 -13.42 5.09 -18.09
N MET A 131 -14.08 5.76 -17.14
CA MET A 131 -14.73 7.06 -17.41
C MET A 131 -13.70 8.16 -17.71
N ASP A 132 -12.50 8.07 -17.14
CA ASP A 132 -11.37 8.96 -17.38
C ASP A 132 -10.14 8.14 -17.75
N LEU A 133 -9.83 8.13 -19.06
CA LEU A 133 -8.70 7.36 -19.61
C LEU A 133 -7.34 7.93 -19.21
N GLU A 134 -7.20 9.26 -19.04
CA GLU A 134 -5.92 9.87 -18.70
C GLU A 134 -5.57 9.58 -17.23
N SER A 135 -6.48 9.81 -16.31
CA SER A 135 -6.29 9.50 -14.89
C SER A 135 -6.11 8.00 -14.66
N ALA A 136 -6.85 7.15 -15.38
CA ALA A 136 -6.69 5.70 -15.30
C ALA A 136 -5.30 5.26 -15.79
N ALA A 137 -4.82 5.80 -16.90
CA ALA A 137 -3.49 5.49 -17.44
C ALA A 137 -2.36 5.96 -16.51
N ALA A 138 -2.50 7.16 -15.93
CA ALA A 138 -1.56 7.72 -14.99
C ALA A 138 -1.46 6.89 -13.71
N MET A 139 -2.59 6.56 -13.09
CA MET A 139 -2.64 5.68 -11.92
C MET A 139 -2.15 4.27 -12.23
N SER A 140 -2.37 3.76 -13.46
CA SER A 140 -1.84 2.49 -13.91
C SER A 140 -0.30 2.49 -13.93
N GLY A 141 0.35 3.55 -14.44
CA GLY A 141 1.80 3.70 -14.42
C GLY A 141 2.38 3.62 -13.02
N LEU A 142 1.80 4.36 -12.08
CA LEU A 142 2.23 4.39 -10.69
C LEU A 142 2.01 3.03 -10.00
N ARG A 143 0.86 2.38 -10.22
CA ARG A 143 0.60 1.02 -9.70
C ARG A 143 1.57 -0.01 -10.25
N ARG A 144 1.91 0.06 -11.56
CA ARG A 144 2.93 -0.82 -12.16
C ARG A 144 4.29 -0.65 -11.48
N SER A 145 4.71 0.59 -11.24
CA SER A 145 5.98 0.87 -10.55
C SER A 145 5.96 0.35 -9.12
N TYR A 146 4.84 0.52 -8.42
CA TYR A 146 4.65 -0.01 -7.07
C TYR A 146 4.70 -1.55 -7.04
N ALA A 147 3.91 -2.21 -7.89
CA ALA A 147 3.88 -3.68 -7.99
C ALA A 147 5.25 -4.26 -8.37
N ARG A 148 5.97 -3.61 -9.28
CA ARG A 148 7.32 -3.98 -9.69
C ARG A 148 8.33 -3.86 -8.54
N SER A 149 8.21 -2.82 -7.72
CA SER A 149 9.03 -2.67 -6.51
C SER A 149 8.78 -3.82 -5.53
N LEU A 150 7.53 -4.24 -5.35
CA LEU A 150 7.20 -5.43 -4.55
C LEU A 150 7.81 -6.71 -5.14
N ASP A 151 7.70 -6.92 -6.45
CA ASP A 151 8.24 -8.12 -7.11
C ASP A 151 9.77 -8.21 -6.96
N VAL A 152 10.47 -7.09 -7.09
CA VAL A 152 11.92 -7.02 -6.90
C VAL A 152 12.30 -7.33 -5.44
N LEU A 153 11.59 -6.76 -4.46
CA LEU A 153 11.84 -7.06 -3.04
C LEU A 153 11.61 -8.53 -2.71
N ARG A 154 10.57 -9.17 -3.29
CA ARG A 154 10.32 -10.61 -3.15
C ARG A 154 11.44 -11.45 -3.76
N ALA A 155 11.91 -11.07 -4.94
CA ALA A 155 13.01 -11.75 -5.62
C ALA A 155 14.31 -11.71 -4.79
N ILE A 156 14.69 -10.52 -4.30
CA ILE A 156 15.88 -10.36 -3.44
C ILE A 156 15.72 -11.14 -2.14
N SER A 157 14.56 -11.01 -1.47
CA SER A 157 14.26 -11.75 -0.26
C SER A 157 14.43 -13.26 -0.47
N THR A 158 14.03 -13.78 -1.62
CA THR A 158 14.20 -15.19 -1.97
C THR A 158 15.67 -15.53 -2.20
N ALA A 159 16.39 -14.71 -2.96
CA ALA A 159 17.83 -14.91 -3.20
C ALA A 159 18.63 -14.91 -1.90
N VAL A 160 18.40 -13.94 -1.01
CA VAL A 160 19.06 -13.86 0.31
C VAL A 160 18.76 -15.11 1.16
N ARG A 161 17.51 -15.58 1.19
CA ARG A 161 17.15 -16.79 1.96
C ARG A 161 17.75 -18.07 1.41
N THR A 162 17.91 -18.15 0.10
CA THR A 162 18.45 -19.34 -0.58
C THR A 162 19.95 -19.29 -0.78
N GLY A 163 20.63 -18.20 -0.36
CA GLY A 163 22.05 -18.00 -0.56
C GLY A 163 22.47 -17.85 -2.02
N GLN A 164 21.56 -17.39 -2.88
CA GLN A 164 21.82 -17.11 -4.28
C GLN A 164 22.41 -15.71 -4.45
N ASP A 165 23.33 -15.58 -5.41
CA ASP A 165 23.86 -14.27 -5.78
C ASP A 165 22.76 -13.43 -6.47
N PHE A 166 22.75 -12.13 -6.21
CA PHE A 166 21.92 -11.16 -6.88
C PHE A 166 22.69 -9.83 -7.04
N ASP A 167 22.24 -9.00 -7.93
CA ASP A 167 22.71 -7.64 -8.10
C ASP A 167 21.57 -6.62 -7.86
N LEU A 168 21.94 -5.35 -7.71
CA LEU A 168 20.96 -4.28 -7.49
C LEU A 168 20.43 -3.66 -8.79
N THR A 169 20.75 -4.20 -9.96
CA THR A 169 20.33 -3.64 -11.27
C THR A 169 18.80 -3.57 -11.38
N GLY A 170 18.12 -4.68 -11.04
CA GLY A 170 16.65 -4.73 -11.04
C GLY A 170 16.02 -3.78 -10.03
N VAL A 171 16.66 -3.61 -8.85
CA VAL A 171 16.20 -2.65 -7.83
C VAL A 171 16.35 -1.23 -8.31
N SER A 172 17.53 -0.88 -8.84
CA SER A 172 17.80 0.47 -9.36
C SER A 172 16.80 0.86 -10.43
N TRP A 173 16.50 -0.06 -11.34
CA TRP A 173 15.50 0.19 -12.37
C TRP A 173 14.07 0.34 -11.80
N ALA A 174 13.69 -0.45 -10.79
CA ALA A 174 12.40 -0.29 -10.11
C ALA A 174 12.32 1.07 -9.40
N VAL A 175 13.41 1.49 -8.74
CA VAL A 175 13.53 2.79 -8.08
C VAL A 175 13.46 3.94 -9.08
N GLU A 176 14.14 3.86 -10.21
CA GLU A 176 14.08 4.88 -11.27
C GLU A 176 12.64 5.12 -11.75
N ASN A 177 11.90 4.03 -12.01
CA ASN A 177 10.48 4.13 -12.35
C ASN A 177 9.64 4.72 -11.20
N LEU A 178 9.94 4.33 -9.95
CA LEU A 178 9.21 4.85 -8.80
C LEU A 178 9.48 6.36 -8.61
N VAL A 179 10.72 6.81 -8.81
CA VAL A 179 11.10 8.23 -8.80
C VAL A 179 10.34 8.99 -9.88
N GLU A 180 10.39 8.51 -11.14
CA GLU A 180 9.69 9.13 -12.26
C GLU A 180 8.20 9.32 -11.98
N GLN A 181 7.53 8.25 -11.54
CA GLN A 181 6.09 8.29 -11.26
C GLN A 181 5.76 9.16 -10.04
N THR A 182 6.58 9.12 -8.98
CA THR A 182 6.39 9.96 -7.79
C THR A 182 6.60 11.44 -8.12
N LEU A 183 7.54 11.77 -9.00
CA LEU A 183 7.76 13.13 -9.46
C LEU A 183 6.63 13.63 -10.36
N ALA A 184 6.09 12.77 -11.21
CA ALA A 184 4.99 13.11 -12.10
C ALA A 184 3.65 13.27 -11.35
N GLN A 185 3.41 12.47 -10.30
CA GLN A 185 2.13 12.37 -9.61
C GLN A 185 2.28 12.30 -8.09
N PRO A 186 2.70 13.37 -7.41
CA PRO A 186 2.99 13.34 -5.97
C PRO A 186 1.77 13.00 -5.11
N ALA A 187 0.60 13.57 -5.40
CA ALA A 187 -0.63 13.34 -4.64
C ALA A 187 -1.11 11.89 -4.76
N ALA A 188 -1.11 11.34 -5.98
CA ALA A 188 -1.46 9.93 -6.23
C ALA A 188 -0.45 8.97 -5.58
N SER A 189 0.83 9.34 -5.54
CA SER A 189 1.88 8.56 -4.88
C SER A 189 1.67 8.49 -3.37
N LEU A 190 1.32 9.61 -2.74
CA LEU A 190 0.97 9.65 -1.32
C LEU A 190 -0.28 8.81 -1.02
N LEU A 191 -1.28 8.84 -1.89
CA LEU A 191 -2.45 7.99 -1.77
C LEU A 191 -2.06 6.51 -1.82
N LEU A 192 -1.23 6.09 -2.78
CA LEU A 192 -0.75 4.72 -2.86
C LEU A 192 0.09 4.31 -1.64
N ALA A 193 0.85 5.21 -1.03
CA ALA A 193 1.57 4.94 0.20
C ALA A 193 0.63 4.67 1.40
N THR A 194 -0.68 4.90 1.27
CA THR A 194 -1.67 4.46 2.27
C THR A 194 -2.09 3.00 2.09
N VAL A 195 -1.72 2.35 0.97
CA VAL A 195 -2.00 0.93 0.72
C VAL A 195 -1.29 0.05 1.73
N LYS A 196 -2.04 -0.80 2.41
CA LYS A 196 -1.55 -1.63 3.51
C LYS A 196 -1.99 -3.09 3.27
N SER A 197 -1.04 -4.02 3.22
CA SER A 197 -1.32 -5.46 3.19
C SER A 197 -0.91 -6.10 4.52
N HIS A 198 -1.71 -7.08 4.96
CA HIS A 198 -1.43 -7.81 6.19
C HIS A 198 -0.41 -8.94 5.96
N ASP A 199 -0.52 -9.63 4.82
CA ASP A 199 0.23 -10.87 4.58
C ASP A 199 1.69 -10.63 4.21
N GLU A 200 2.01 -9.49 3.57
CA GLU A 200 3.36 -9.13 3.10
C GLU A 200 3.79 -7.76 3.63
N TYR A 201 3.42 -7.48 4.87
CA TYR A 201 3.62 -6.19 5.52
C TYR A 201 4.98 -5.54 5.23
N THR A 202 6.10 -6.30 5.38
CA THR A 202 7.46 -5.76 5.24
C THR A 202 7.73 -5.17 3.85
N PHE A 203 7.25 -5.80 2.79
CA PHE A 203 7.51 -5.31 1.43
C PHE A 203 6.67 -4.07 1.09
N TYR A 204 5.38 -4.09 1.43
CA TYR A 204 4.51 -2.91 1.28
C TYR A 204 5.05 -1.72 2.07
N HIS A 205 5.46 -1.95 3.31
CA HIS A 205 6.11 -0.95 4.15
C HIS A 205 7.35 -0.34 3.47
N SER A 206 8.26 -1.16 2.96
CA SER A 206 9.46 -0.66 2.30
C SER A 206 9.15 0.22 1.07
N VAL A 207 8.15 -0.16 0.25
CA VAL A 207 7.72 0.66 -0.89
C VAL A 207 7.10 1.97 -0.42
N ASN A 208 6.23 1.93 0.59
CA ASN A 208 5.60 3.12 1.15
C ASN A 208 6.64 4.09 1.73
N VAL A 209 7.60 3.58 2.51
CA VAL A 209 8.69 4.39 3.06
C VAL A 209 9.50 5.04 1.94
N SER A 210 9.77 4.31 0.85
CA SER A 210 10.47 4.88 -0.31
C SER A 210 9.67 6.02 -0.96
N ILE A 211 8.37 5.84 -1.20
CA ILE A 211 7.50 6.88 -1.77
C ILE A 211 7.45 8.11 -0.87
N LEU A 212 7.25 7.94 0.44
CA LEU A 212 7.21 9.03 1.41
C LEU A 212 8.55 9.78 1.43
N ALA A 213 9.67 9.06 1.46
CA ALA A 213 11.00 9.67 1.46
C ALA A 213 11.28 10.43 0.15
N LEU A 214 10.92 9.88 -1.01
CA LEU A 214 11.07 10.51 -2.31
C LEU A 214 10.27 11.81 -2.42
N THR A 215 9.03 11.80 -1.94
CA THR A 215 8.15 12.98 -1.98
C THR A 215 8.73 14.12 -1.13
N VAL A 216 9.21 13.82 0.10
CA VAL A 216 9.91 14.82 0.92
C VAL A 216 11.22 15.25 0.29
N GLY A 217 12.01 14.30 -0.25
CA GLY A 217 13.28 14.60 -0.91
C GLY A 217 13.10 15.59 -2.07
N ARG A 218 12.07 15.41 -2.89
CA ARG A 218 11.69 16.37 -3.93
C ARG A 218 11.40 17.75 -3.34
N MET A 219 10.58 17.80 -2.28
CA MET A 219 10.16 19.08 -1.67
C MET A 219 11.33 19.85 -1.07
N VAL A 220 12.37 19.18 -0.57
CA VAL A 220 13.58 19.81 -0.07
C VAL A 220 14.63 20.08 -1.16
N GLY A 221 14.29 19.87 -2.44
CA GLY A 221 15.10 20.24 -3.59
C GLY A 221 16.22 19.26 -3.94
N MET A 222 16.09 17.97 -3.62
CA MET A 222 17.06 16.96 -4.05
C MET A 222 17.09 16.79 -5.58
N SER A 223 18.28 16.59 -6.14
CA SER A 223 18.42 16.22 -7.55
C SER A 223 17.87 14.82 -7.83
N GLU A 224 17.61 14.53 -9.11
CA GLU A 224 17.09 13.20 -9.51
C GLU A 224 18.07 12.08 -9.13
N GLU A 225 19.39 12.31 -9.25
CA GLU A 225 20.41 11.36 -8.81
C GLU A 225 20.36 11.12 -7.29
N GLN A 226 20.16 12.17 -6.51
CA GLN A 226 19.99 12.05 -5.06
C GLN A 226 18.70 11.31 -4.70
N LEU A 227 17.60 11.55 -5.43
CA LEU A 227 16.34 10.84 -5.25
C LEU A 227 16.47 9.37 -5.59
N LYS A 228 17.19 8.99 -6.66
CA LYS A 228 17.46 7.58 -6.99
C LYS A 228 18.21 6.87 -5.86
N LEU A 229 19.24 7.51 -5.29
CA LEU A 229 20.00 6.95 -4.18
C LEU A 229 19.17 6.88 -2.88
N LEU A 230 18.39 7.90 -2.59
CA LEU A 230 17.46 7.91 -1.45
C LEU A 230 16.40 6.81 -1.62
N GLY A 231 15.80 6.69 -2.81
CA GLY A 231 14.82 5.66 -3.14
C GLY A 231 15.39 4.26 -2.98
N LEU A 232 16.62 4.02 -3.45
CA LEU A 232 17.30 2.75 -3.30
C LEU A 232 17.52 2.40 -1.81
N GLY A 233 18.05 3.34 -1.04
CA GLY A 233 18.31 3.16 0.39
C GLY A 233 17.04 2.92 1.18
N SER A 234 16.01 3.75 0.97
CA SER A 234 14.73 3.63 1.67
C SER A 234 13.92 2.39 1.26
N LEU A 235 14.01 1.94 -0.01
CA LEU A 235 13.38 0.70 -0.45
C LEU A 235 14.02 -0.54 0.19
N LEU A 236 15.34 -0.52 0.40
CA LEU A 236 16.09 -1.65 0.94
C LEU A 236 16.39 -1.54 2.44
N HIS A 237 15.94 -0.49 3.14
CA HIS A 237 16.32 -0.24 4.54
C HIS A 237 16.10 -1.45 5.46
N ASP A 238 15.06 -2.20 5.22
CA ASP A 238 14.60 -3.34 6.03
C ASP A 238 14.98 -4.72 5.46
N ILE A 239 15.79 -4.79 4.40
CA ILE A 239 16.08 -6.07 3.71
C ILE A 239 16.71 -7.12 4.64
N GLY A 240 17.45 -6.69 5.66
CA GLY A 240 18.04 -7.58 6.66
C GLY A 240 17.02 -8.38 7.48
N LYS A 241 15.76 -7.94 7.58
CA LYS A 241 14.67 -8.68 8.23
C LYS A 241 14.40 -10.04 7.60
N VAL A 242 14.87 -10.26 6.37
CA VAL A 242 14.80 -11.56 5.69
C VAL A 242 15.55 -12.65 6.45
N ARG A 243 16.56 -12.30 7.25
CA ARG A 243 17.35 -13.22 8.08
C ARG A 243 16.74 -13.48 9.45
N VAL A 244 15.80 -12.63 9.90
CA VAL A 244 15.10 -12.80 11.18
C VAL A 244 14.07 -13.91 11.06
N ALA A 245 13.97 -14.77 12.08
CA ALA A 245 13.02 -15.87 12.10
C ALA A 245 11.57 -15.33 11.94
N THR A 246 10.80 -15.91 11.02
CA THR A 246 9.41 -15.50 10.74
C THR A 246 8.54 -15.54 12.01
N ALA A 247 8.77 -16.50 12.90
CA ALA A 247 8.06 -16.61 14.18
C ALA A 247 8.27 -15.40 15.08
N ILE A 248 9.44 -14.75 15.00
CA ILE A 248 9.73 -13.51 15.76
C ILE A 248 9.06 -12.31 15.09
N LEU A 249 9.15 -12.18 13.76
CA LEU A 249 8.52 -11.08 13.02
C LEU A 249 6.99 -11.08 13.13
N GLN A 250 6.39 -12.26 13.28
CA GLN A 250 4.92 -12.44 13.38
C GLN A 250 4.45 -12.67 14.83
N HIS A 251 5.33 -12.50 15.82
CA HIS A 251 4.98 -12.74 17.21
C HIS A 251 3.84 -11.78 17.66
N PRO A 252 2.71 -12.30 18.19
CA PRO A 252 1.53 -11.48 18.46
C PRO A 252 1.58 -10.64 19.73
N GLY A 253 2.71 -10.65 20.47
CA GLY A 253 2.87 -9.98 21.76
C GLY A 253 4.14 -9.16 21.86
N ARG A 254 4.48 -8.79 23.09
CA ARG A 254 5.79 -8.18 23.37
C ARG A 254 6.88 -9.21 23.15
N LEU A 255 7.93 -8.79 22.46
CA LEU A 255 9.11 -9.60 22.23
C LEU A 255 9.94 -9.72 23.50
N GLU A 256 10.50 -10.89 23.75
CA GLU A 256 11.47 -11.14 24.78
C GLU A 256 12.82 -10.47 24.43
N GLN A 257 13.71 -10.37 25.41
CA GLN A 257 14.97 -9.64 25.24
C GLN A 257 15.89 -10.24 24.18
N ASP A 258 15.94 -11.58 24.07
CA ASP A 258 16.67 -12.32 23.06
C ASP A 258 16.09 -12.13 21.65
N GLN A 259 14.76 -12.17 21.52
CA GLN A 259 14.07 -11.88 20.26
C GLN A 259 14.32 -10.44 19.79
N TRP A 260 14.31 -9.49 20.71
CA TRP A 260 14.67 -8.10 20.43
C TRP A 260 16.14 -7.98 19.98
N ALA A 261 17.06 -8.72 20.60
CA ALA A 261 18.47 -8.74 20.20
C ALA A 261 18.62 -9.23 18.76
N GLU A 262 17.89 -10.29 18.37
CA GLU A 262 17.89 -10.81 17.00
C GLU A 262 17.36 -9.78 16.00
N ILE A 263 16.21 -9.14 16.27
CA ILE A 263 15.68 -8.11 15.39
C ILE A 263 16.66 -6.95 15.20
N LYS A 264 17.36 -6.52 16.24
CA LYS A 264 18.32 -5.41 16.17
C LYS A 264 19.53 -5.68 15.29
N LEU A 265 19.75 -6.91 14.83
CA LEU A 265 20.80 -7.23 13.87
C LEU A 265 20.43 -6.87 12.44
N HIS A 266 19.12 -6.72 12.10
CA HIS A 266 18.72 -6.51 10.71
C HIS A 266 19.35 -5.28 10.03
N PRO A 267 19.68 -4.15 10.71
CA PRO A 267 20.36 -3.05 10.05
C PRO A 267 21.75 -3.42 9.56
N GLN A 268 22.51 -4.14 10.39
CA GLN A 268 23.84 -4.63 10.03
C GLN A 268 23.74 -5.69 8.92
N GLU A 269 22.90 -6.69 9.08
CA GLU A 269 22.69 -7.76 8.10
C GLU A 269 22.17 -7.23 6.77
N GLY A 270 21.32 -6.18 6.81
CA GLY A 270 20.85 -5.47 5.62
C GLY A 270 21.97 -4.74 4.90
N ALA A 271 22.79 -4.01 5.63
CA ALA A 271 23.95 -3.32 5.08
C ALA A 271 24.96 -4.28 4.44
N GLU A 272 25.30 -5.38 5.11
CA GLU A 272 26.18 -6.42 4.58
C GLU A 272 25.60 -7.05 3.30
N THR A 273 24.30 -7.33 3.30
CA THR A 273 23.59 -7.87 2.15
C THR A 273 23.63 -6.92 0.94
N ILE A 274 23.40 -5.63 1.18
CA ILE A 274 23.45 -4.60 0.12
C ILE A 274 24.89 -4.45 -0.40
N LEU A 275 25.89 -4.35 0.48
CA LEU A 275 27.29 -4.18 0.08
C LEU A 275 27.81 -5.34 -0.77
N ALA A 276 27.35 -6.56 -0.50
CA ALA A 276 27.72 -7.74 -1.29
C ALA A 276 27.17 -7.68 -2.73
N ALA A 277 26.09 -6.94 -2.96
CA ALA A 277 25.40 -6.82 -4.25
C ALA A 277 25.57 -5.46 -4.93
N ALA A 278 26.12 -4.45 -4.22
CA ALA A 278 26.18 -3.07 -4.69
C ALA A 278 27.23 -2.90 -5.80
N GLY A 279 26.83 -2.21 -6.86
CA GLY A 279 27.74 -1.63 -7.82
C GLY A 279 28.27 -0.27 -7.37
N PRO A 280 29.22 0.33 -8.12
CA PRO A 280 29.80 1.63 -7.80
C PRO A 280 28.71 2.71 -7.63
N GLY A 281 28.78 3.44 -6.52
CA GLY A 281 27.85 4.54 -6.20
C GLY A 281 26.56 4.10 -5.50
N GLN A 282 26.33 2.80 -5.32
CA GLN A 282 25.14 2.26 -4.64
C GLN A 282 25.38 1.99 -3.15
N GLU A 283 26.60 2.14 -2.66
CA GLU A 283 27.01 1.83 -1.28
C GLU A 283 26.25 2.66 -0.23
N VAL A 284 25.77 3.84 -0.64
CA VAL A 284 24.94 4.69 0.24
C VAL A 284 23.64 4.01 0.68
N ALA A 285 23.11 3.06 -0.09
CA ALA A 285 21.94 2.29 0.31
C ALA A 285 22.26 1.40 1.54
N ALA A 286 23.47 0.86 1.61
CA ALA A 286 23.93 0.12 2.79
C ALA A 286 24.05 1.04 4.02
N VAL A 287 24.47 2.29 3.83
CA VAL A 287 24.50 3.28 4.92
C VAL A 287 23.09 3.53 5.45
N VAL A 288 22.09 3.71 4.57
CA VAL A 288 20.70 3.89 4.99
C VAL A 288 20.19 2.67 5.73
N ALA A 289 20.42 1.46 5.22
CA ALA A 289 20.01 0.23 5.88
C ALA A 289 20.66 0.07 7.28
N PHE A 290 21.93 0.45 7.43
CA PHE A 290 22.63 0.39 8.70
C PHE A 290 22.12 1.42 9.71
N GLU A 291 21.79 2.64 9.26
CA GLU A 291 21.55 3.79 10.12
C GLU A 291 20.08 4.13 10.37
N HIS A 292 19.10 3.52 9.67
CA HIS A 292 17.69 3.96 9.76
C HIS A 292 17.09 3.86 11.17
N HIS A 293 17.72 3.14 12.09
CA HIS A 293 17.39 3.14 13.51
C HIS A 293 18.36 3.94 14.39
N ALA A 294 19.34 4.59 13.80
CA ALA A 294 20.16 5.57 14.48
C ALA A 294 19.36 6.86 14.68
N ARG A 295 19.43 7.44 15.86
CA ARG A 295 18.72 8.68 16.19
C ARG A 295 19.53 9.90 15.75
N PHE A 296 18.87 11.01 15.58
CA PHE A 296 19.49 12.28 15.22
C PHE A 296 20.54 12.74 16.23
N ASP A 297 20.34 12.46 17.53
CA ASP A 297 21.30 12.73 18.61
C ASP A 297 22.50 11.75 18.67
N GLY A 298 22.61 10.81 17.73
CA GLY A 298 23.66 9.80 17.66
C GLY A 298 23.38 8.55 18.50
N SER A 299 22.32 8.52 19.29
CA SER A 299 21.88 7.33 20.01
C SER A 299 21.15 6.32 19.07
N GLY A 300 20.55 5.26 19.63
CA GLY A 300 19.85 4.24 18.84
C GLY A 300 20.71 3.03 18.56
N TYR A 301 20.40 2.30 17.49
CA TYR A 301 21.15 1.09 17.10
C TYR A 301 21.33 0.98 15.59
N PRO A 302 22.34 0.20 15.10
CA PRO A 302 23.40 -0.45 15.87
C PRO A 302 24.26 0.57 16.64
N ALA A 303 24.76 0.21 17.81
CA ALA A 303 25.67 1.07 18.56
C ALA A 303 27.02 1.16 17.86
N VAL A 304 27.52 2.38 17.68
CA VAL A 304 28.83 2.67 17.09
C VAL A 304 29.54 3.69 17.97
N ASP A 305 30.78 3.41 18.33
CA ASP A 305 31.60 4.36 19.06
C ASP A 305 31.89 5.60 18.19
N GLU A 306 31.81 6.80 18.80
CA GLU A 306 32.04 8.08 18.12
C GLU A 306 31.22 8.24 16.82
N ARG A 307 29.95 7.82 16.82
CA ARG A 307 29.06 7.98 15.65
C ARG A 307 28.95 9.46 15.27
N PRO A 308 29.30 9.81 14.01
CA PRO A 308 28.87 11.09 13.46
C PRO A 308 27.35 11.15 13.35
N SER A 309 26.78 12.34 13.14
CA SER A 309 25.36 12.45 12.81
C SER A 309 24.99 11.47 11.68
N PRO A 310 23.88 10.73 11.77
CA PRO A 310 23.49 9.81 10.71
C PRO A 310 23.42 10.51 9.35
N HIS A 311 23.67 9.76 8.29
CA HIS A 311 23.65 10.26 6.93
C HIS A 311 22.32 10.95 6.61
N PHE A 312 22.36 11.96 5.80
CA PHE A 312 21.19 12.77 5.39
C PHE A 312 20.02 11.90 4.88
N PHE A 313 20.28 10.90 4.03
CA PHE A 313 19.23 9.96 3.56
C PHE A 313 18.70 9.07 4.68
N SER A 314 19.54 8.63 5.60
CA SER A 314 19.14 7.83 6.74
C SER A 314 18.18 8.61 7.65
N ARG A 315 18.48 9.88 7.93
CA ARG A 315 17.63 10.75 8.75
C ARG A 315 16.24 10.96 8.15
N LEU A 316 16.17 11.15 6.81
CA LEU A 316 14.89 11.29 6.12
C LEU A 316 14.12 9.97 6.10
N THR A 317 14.80 8.86 5.79
CA THR A 317 14.20 7.52 5.80
C THR A 317 13.61 7.19 7.18
N THR A 318 14.31 7.53 8.29
CA THR A 318 13.81 7.31 9.67
C THR A 318 12.48 8.02 9.94
N VAL A 319 12.29 9.23 9.42
CA VAL A 319 11.02 9.97 9.56
C VAL A 319 9.88 9.26 8.80
N ALA A 320 10.14 8.89 7.54
CA ALA A 320 9.18 8.17 6.69
C ALA A 320 8.82 6.79 7.26
N ASP A 321 9.83 6.01 7.69
CA ASP A 321 9.68 4.70 8.34
C ASP A 321 8.78 4.79 9.57
N THR A 322 9.09 5.72 10.46
CA THR A 322 8.30 5.91 11.69
C THR A 322 6.84 6.22 11.39
N TYR A 323 6.58 7.10 10.43
CA TYR A 323 5.22 7.47 10.05
C TYR A 323 4.46 6.26 9.49
N ASP A 324 5.03 5.55 8.50
CA ASP A 324 4.39 4.38 7.92
C ASP A 324 4.20 3.26 8.96
N ALA A 325 5.20 3.02 9.81
CA ALA A 325 5.12 2.03 10.87
C ALA A 325 3.98 2.29 11.88
N ILE A 326 3.68 3.55 12.19
CA ILE A 326 2.61 3.93 13.12
C ILE A 326 1.25 3.85 12.44
N THR A 327 1.13 4.29 11.20
CA THR A 327 -0.15 4.34 10.46
C THR A 327 -0.54 2.99 9.87
N THR A 328 0.35 2.00 9.87
CA THR A 328 0.09 0.66 9.35
C THR A 328 -0.29 -0.32 10.46
N ARG A 329 -1.31 -1.18 10.21
CA ARG A 329 -1.68 -2.29 11.08
C ARG A 329 -0.59 -3.37 11.04
N ARG A 330 -0.13 -3.81 12.22
CA ARG A 330 0.81 -4.92 12.39
C ARG A 330 0.12 -6.09 13.11
N ALA A 331 0.72 -7.28 13.07
CA ALA A 331 0.17 -8.46 13.74
C ALA A 331 -0.14 -8.24 15.24
N TYR A 332 0.66 -7.40 15.89
CA TYR A 332 0.58 -7.11 17.33
C TYR A 332 0.09 -5.70 17.67
N ARG A 333 -0.24 -4.84 16.67
CA ARG A 333 -0.64 -3.45 16.89
C ARG A 333 -1.67 -3.00 15.85
N ARG A 334 -2.74 -2.35 16.32
CA ARG A 334 -3.69 -1.65 15.44
C ARG A 334 -3.01 -0.45 14.78
N ALA A 335 -3.46 -0.10 13.58
CA ALA A 335 -3.08 1.16 12.96
C ALA A 335 -3.52 2.33 13.86
N GLU A 336 -2.69 3.35 13.93
CA GLU A 336 -3.01 4.63 14.58
C GLU A 336 -3.33 5.67 13.51
N THR A 337 -3.96 6.76 13.90
CA THR A 337 -4.28 7.84 12.97
C THR A 337 -3.03 8.58 12.50
N PRO A 338 -3.04 9.18 11.29
CA PRO A 338 -1.98 10.07 10.82
C PRO A 338 -1.61 11.16 11.82
N HIS A 339 -2.59 11.81 12.43
CA HIS A 339 -2.36 12.84 13.45
C HIS A 339 -1.53 12.31 14.63
N ARG A 340 -1.80 11.07 15.09
CA ARG A 340 -1.00 10.46 16.15
C ARG A 340 0.44 10.18 15.71
N ALA A 341 0.65 9.76 14.48
CA ALA A 341 2.00 9.53 13.93
C ALA A 341 2.79 10.85 13.87
N LEU A 342 2.17 11.93 13.39
CA LEU A 342 2.78 13.27 13.36
C LEU A 342 3.13 13.77 14.77
N ASN A 343 2.27 13.54 15.76
CA ASN A 343 2.56 13.88 17.15
C ASN A 343 3.77 13.10 17.73
N VAL A 344 3.97 11.85 17.31
CA VAL A 344 5.18 11.09 17.70
C VAL A 344 6.43 11.70 17.08
N LEU A 345 6.39 12.05 15.78
CA LEU A 345 7.50 12.73 15.11
C LEU A 345 7.85 14.06 15.78
N LEU A 346 6.83 14.89 16.04
CA LEU A 346 7.01 16.18 16.72
C LEU A 346 7.66 16.03 18.11
N LYS A 347 7.20 15.07 18.91
CA LYS A 347 7.75 14.83 20.26
C LYS A 347 9.19 14.31 20.24
N GLY A 348 9.58 13.63 19.19
CA GLY A 348 10.96 13.11 19.01
C GLY A 348 11.90 14.08 18.30
N THR A 349 11.40 15.23 17.85
CA THR A 349 12.20 16.24 17.12
C THR A 349 13.40 16.71 17.92
N GLY A 350 14.56 16.74 17.26
CA GLY A 350 15.84 17.16 17.84
C GLY A 350 16.57 16.09 18.65
N ALA A 351 15.89 15.02 19.04
CA ALA A 351 16.51 13.86 19.69
C ALA A 351 16.48 12.64 18.76
N GLN A 352 15.31 12.14 18.42
CA GLN A 352 15.16 10.97 17.57
C GLN A 352 15.16 11.34 16.08
N TYR A 353 14.52 12.45 15.74
CA TYR A 353 14.31 12.88 14.36
C TYR A 353 14.95 14.22 14.07
N ASP A 354 15.43 14.38 12.83
CA ASP A 354 15.92 15.64 12.30
C ASP A 354 14.80 16.69 12.23
N PRO A 355 14.97 17.87 12.88
CA PRO A 355 13.93 18.90 12.92
C PRO A 355 13.50 19.40 11.54
N ASP A 356 14.43 19.49 10.59
CA ASP A 356 14.16 20.01 9.25
C ASP A 356 13.34 19.00 8.44
N PHE A 357 13.67 17.71 8.55
CA PHE A 357 12.90 16.67 7.90
C PHE A 357 11.52 16.43 8.53
N VAL A 358 11.37 16.53 9.84
CA VAL A 358 10.05 16.49 10.46
C VAL A 358 9.18 17.65 9.96
N ARG A 359 9.73 18.84 9.87
CA ARG A 359 9.01 20.03 9.37
C ARG A 359 8.61 19.87 7.90
N ALA A 360 9.53 19.40 7.06
CA ALA A 360 9.27 19.12 5.65
C ALA A 360 8.21 18.01 5.49
N PHE A 361 8.31 16.94 6.28
CA PHE A 361 7.35 15.84 6.26
C PHE A 361 5.93 16.29 6.63
N ILE A 362 5.78 17.11 7.69
CA ILE A 362 4.46 17.64 8.10
C ILE A 362 3.89 18.55 7.01
N ARG A 363 4.71 19.38 6.38
CA ARG A 363 4.27 20.21 5.25
C ARG A 363 3.79 19.38 4.08
N MET A 364 4.47 18.27 3.79
CA MET A 364 4.13 17.38 2.69
C MET A 364 2.82 16.62 2.95
N VAL A 365 2.69 16.03 4.14
CA VAL A 365 1.56 15.15 4.47
C VAL A 365 0.33 15.96 4.90
N GLY A 366 0.55 17.15 5.49
CA GLY A 366 -0.49 17.95 6.16
C GLY A 366 -0.85 17.38 7.54
N VAL A 367 -1.55 18.18 8.32
CA VAL A 367 -2.05 17.74 9.63
C VAL A 367 -3.12 16.64 9.48
N TYR A 368 -3.91 16.77 8.43
CA TYR A 368 -4.92 15.80 8.02
C TYR A 368 -4.66 15.37 6.57
N PRO A 369 -3.92 14.28 6.34
CA PRO A 369 -3.61 13.82 4.99
C PRO A 369 -4.84 13.48 4.18
N PRO A 370 -4.77 13.49 2.83
CA PRO A 370 -5.82 12.94 1.97
C PRO A 370 -6.21 11.53 2.41
N GLY A 371 -7.51 11.25 2.45
CA GLY A 371 -8.08 10.01 3.00
C GLY A 371 -8.32 10.03 4.51
N SER A 372 -7.92 11.08 5.24
CA SER A 372 -8.29 11.24 6.65
C SER A 372 -9.79 11.40 6.80
N LEU A 373 -10.38 10.64 7.72
CA LEU A 373 -11.79 10.77 8.08
C LEU A 373 -11.89 11.60 9.38
N LEU A 374 -12.63 12.68 9.32
CA LEU A 374 -12.78 13.62 10.45
C LEU A 374 -14.24 13.69 10.85
N ARG A 375 -14.50 13.64 12.15
CA ARG A 375 -15.81 13.96 12.72
C ARG A 375 -15.81 15.41 13.14
N LEU A 376 -16.80 16.16 12.66
CA LEU A 376 -17.01 17.56 12.99
C LEU A 376 -17.90 17.70 14.24
N GLU A 377 -17.92 18.89 14.85
CA GLU A 377 -18.81 19.23 15.98
C GLU A 377 -20.29 19.04 15.64
N THR A 378 -20.67 19.18 14.37
CA THR A 378 -22.02 18.90 13.86
C THR A 378 -22.40 17.42 13.95
N GLY A 379 -21.43 16.52 14.19
CA GLY A 379 -21.58 15.07 14.13
C GLY A 379 -21.38 14.49 12.73
N GLU A 380 -21.24 15.34 11.71
CA GLU A 380 -20.96 14.93 10.34
C GLU A 380 -19.57 14.32 10.22
N VAL A 381 -19.41 13.40 9.26
CA VAL A 381 -18.12 12.81 8.92
C VAL A 381 -17.70 13.32 7.54
N VAL A 382 -16.49 13.85 7.48
CA VAL A 382 -15.89 14.31 6.21
C VAL A 382 -14.64 13.54 5.90
N MET A 383 -14.32 13.40 4.62
CA MET A 383 -13.06 12.84 4.16
C MET A 383 -12.20 13.93 3.52
N VAL A 384 -10.99 14.08 4.00
CA VAL A 384 -10.01 14.98 3.40
C VAL A 384 -9.66 14.49 2.01
N THR A 385 -9.79 15.37 1.01
CA THR A 385 -9.47 15.09 -0.39
C THR A 385 -8.12 15.65 -0.79
N ARG A 386 -7.78 16.82 -0.28
CA ARG A 386 -6.48 17.47 -0.54
C ARG A 386 -6.12 18.45 0.58
N GLN A 387 -4.86 18.85 0.62
CA GLN A 387 -4.43 19.94 1.49
C GLN A 387 -5.01 21.27 1.01
N GLY A 388 -5.31 22.17 1.96
CA GLY A 388 -5.59 23.56 1.67
C GLY A 388 -4.30 24.38 1.54
N HIS A 389 -4.43 25.66 1.28
CA HIS A 389 -3.29 26.59 1.36
C HIS A 389 -2.67 26.65 2.77
N ASP A 390 -3.49 26.46 3.78
CA ASP A 390 -3.08 26.27 5.16
C ASP A 390 -3.04 24.77 5.45
N PRO A 391 -1.90 24.19 5.87
CA PRO A 391 -1.79 22.77 6.19
C PRO A 391 -2.73 22.28 7.30
N GLU A 392 -3.24 23.21 8.13
CA GLU A 392 -4.21 22.91 9.18
C GLU A 392 -5.66 22.93 8.67
N ARG A 393 -5.93 23.56 7.51
CA ARG A 393 -7.26 23.72 6.90
C ARG A 393 -7.41 22.92 5.60
N PRO A 394 -7.60 21.60 5.69
CA PRO A 394 -7.73 20.77 4.50
C PRO A 394 -9.05 21.00 3.78
N MET A 395 -9.05 20.64 2.50
CA MET A 395 -10.30 20.48 1.75
C MET A 395 -10.83 19.05 1.94
N ALA A 396 -12.12 18.95 2.16
CA ALA A 396 -12.78 17.67 2.43
C ALA A 396 -14.14 17.60 1.73
N VAL A 397 -14.67 16.40 1.63
CA VAL A 397 -16.03 16.11 1.14
C VAL A 397 -16.84 15.44 2.24
N LEU A 398 -18.14 15.73 2.28
CA LEU A 398 -19.04 15.15 3.26
C LEU A 398 -19.33 13.68 2.90
N ILE A 399 -19.24 12.81 3.91
CA ILE A 399 -19.59 11.40 3.81
C ILE A 399 -20.92 11.17 4.51
N LYS A 400 -21.89 10.64 3.77
CA LYS A 400 -23.20 10.23 4.28
C LYS A 400 -23.30 8.71 4.22
N THR A 401 -23.78 8.10 5.29
CA THR A 401 -24.11 6.67 5.28
C THR A 401 -25.62 6.52 5.11
N ALA A 402 -26.04 5.91 4.02
CA ALA A 402 -27.43 5.55 3.78
C ALA A 402 -27.70 4.09 4.18
N PRO A 403 -28.90 3.74 4.69
CA PRO A 403 -29.28 2.34 4.86
C PRO A 403 -29.43 1.64 3.48
N PRO A 404 -28.93 0.41 3.27
CA PRO A 404 -28.32 -0.56 4.20
C PRO A 404 -26.77 -0.55 4.27
N GLY A 405 -26.15 0.61 4.48
CA GLY A 405 -24.69 0.71 4.59
C GLY A 405 -24.01 1.26 3.32
N GLU A 406 -24.77 1.84 2.41
CA GLU A 406 -24.24 2.57 1.27
C GLU A 406 -23.57 3.87 1.73
N VAL A 407 -22.34 4.08 1.25
CA VAL A 407 -21.60 5.32 1.50
C VAL A 407 -21.82 6.25 0.32
N LEU A 408 -22.45 7.39 0.58
CA LEU A 408 -22.64 8.47 -0.38
C LEU A 408 -21.63 9.57 -0.09
N VAL A 409 -20.99 10.08 -1.12
CA VAL A 409 -20.09 11.23 -1.04
C VAL A 409 -20.78 12.42 -1.67
N ASP A 410 -20.84 13.51 -0.94
CA ASP A 410 -21.26 14.79 -1.50
C ASP A 410 -20.03 15.39 -2.22
N PRO A 411 -20.05 15.56 -3.54
CA PRO A 411 -18.86 15.96 -4.28
C PRO A 411 -18.48 17.44 -4.06
N GLU A 412 -19.34 18.23 -3.39
CA GLU A 412 -19.07 19.64 -3.13
C GLU A 412 -17.98 19.75 -2.04
N PRO A 413 -16.78 20.30 -2.38
CA PRO A 413 -15.69 20.38 -1.42
C PRO A 413 -15.95 21.49 -0.39
N ILE A 414 -15.63 21.18 0.86
CA ILE A 414 -15.65 22.14 1.97
C ILE A 414 -14.24 22.34 2.53
N ILE A 415 -13.99 23.52 3.07
CA ILE A 415 -12.76 23.77 3.87
C ILE A 415 -13.09 23.44 5.31
N VAL A 416 -12.28 22.56 5.91
CA VAL A 416 -12.48 22.17 7.31
C VAL A 416 -11.69 23.10 8.22
N ASP A 417 -12.37 23.68 9.20
CA ASP A 417 -11.69 24.42 10.27
C ASP A 417 -11.20 23.43 11.34
N PRO A 418 -9.91 23.49 11.72
CA PRO A 418 -9.36 22.61 12.75
C PRO A 418 -10.13 22.67 14.08
N GLU A 419 -10.71 23.82 14.41
CA GLU A 419 -11.49 24.02 15.65
C GLU A 419 -12.80 23.22 15.63
N GLU A 420 -13.35 22.91 14.45
CA GLU A 420 -14.56 22.11 14.27
C GLU A 420 -14.30 20.59 14.35
N VAL A 421 -13.03 20.15 14.33
CA VAL A 421 -12.66 18.74 14.33
C VAL A 421 -12.67 18.18 15.73
N VAL A 422 -13.63 17.30 16.03
CA VAL A 422 -13.73 16.62 17.33
C VAL A 422 -12.76 15.44 17.42
N GLU A 423 -12.67 14.64 16.35
CA GLU A 423 -11.80 13.46 16.31
C GLU A 423 -11.46 13.06 14.87
N GLN A 424 -10.30 12.41 14.72
CA GLN A 424 -9.93 11.68 13.48
C GLN A 424 -10.33 10.22 13.65
N LEU A 425 -11.08 9.70 12.66
CA LEU A 425 -11.62 8.35 12.68
C LEU A 425 -10.69 7.39 11.90
N LEU A 426 -10.62 6.15 12.36
CA LEU A 426 -10.03 5.09 11.56
C LEU A 426 -11.04 4.61 10.51
N PRO A 427 -10.62 4.34 9.26
CA PRO A 427 -11.49 3.85 8.19
C PRO A 427 -12.31 2.62 8.59
N SER A 428 -11.70 1.72 9.36
CA SER A 428 -12.37 0.50 9.86
C SER A 428 -13.53 0.76 10.83
N LEU A 429 -13.60 1.93 11.46
CA LEU A 429 -14.70 2.30 12.36
C LEU A 429 -15.92 2.83 11.60
N VAL A 430 -15.70 3.35 10.41
CA VAL A 430 -16.74 3.95 9.56
C VAL A 430 -17.18 2.98 8.45
N GLY A 431 -16.43 1.90 8.24
CA GLY A 431 -16.69 0.94 7.16
C GLY A 431 -16.42 1.51 5.77
N VAL A 432 -15.54 2.49 5.68
CA VAL A 432 -15.21 3.27 4.48
C VAL A 432 -13.79 2.93 4.03
N ASP A 433 -13.58 2.81 2.74
CA ASP A 433 -12.26 2.78 2.12
C ASP A 433 -11.92 4.16 1.55
N PRO A 434 -11.03 4.94 2.20
CA PRO A 434 -10.71 6.29 1.75
C PRO A 434 -10.09 6.34 0.36
N ALA A 435 -9.31 5.34 -0.02
CA ALA A 435 -8.66 5.31 -1.33
C ALA A 435 -9.70 5.18 -2.46
N ALA A 436 -10.66 4.26 -2.29
CA ALA A 436 -11.76 4.11 -3.23
C ALA A 436 -12.62 5.38 -3.33
N LEU A 437 -12.84 6.07 -2.21
CA LEU A 437 -13.62 7.31 -2.20
C LEU A 437 -12.86 8.49 -2.82
N LEU A 438 -11.55 8.62 -2.59
CA LEU A 438 -10.75 9.67 -3.21
C LEU A 438 -10.72 9.56 -4.73
N GLU A 439 -10.68 8.34 -5.27
CA GLU A 439 -10.78 8.12 -6.71
C GLU A 439 -12.17 8.47 -7.27
N MET A 440 -13.24 8.30 -6.49
CA MET A 440 -14.60 8.73 -6.89
C MET A 440 -14.75 10.25 -7.00
N VAL A 441 -14.04 10.97 -6.15
CA VAL A 441 -14.13 12.44 -6.07
C VAL A 441 -13.26 13.12 -7.14
N GLY A 442 -12.30 12.40 -7.70
CA GLY A 442 -11.27 12.93 -8.60
C GLY A 442 -10.31 13.85 -7.85
N VAL A 443 -9.09 13.40 -7.59
CA VAL A 443 -8.05 14.27 -7.04
C VAL A 443 -7.42 15.03 -8.21
N GLU A 444 -7.89 16.24 -8.49
CA GLU A 444 -7.20 17.13 -9.43
C GLU A 444 -5.84 17.54 -8.83
N ASP A 445 -4.78 17.27 -9.57
CA ASP A 445 -3.38 17.51 -9.17
C ASP A 445 -2.96 18.99 -9.33
N ASP A 446 -3.91 19.87 -9.66
CA ASP A 446 -3.67 21.26 -10.12
C ASP A 446 -3.16 22.24 -9.06
N SER A 447 -2.90 21.82 -7.81
CA SER A 447 -2.60 22.77 -6.74
C SER A 447 -1.39 22.49 -5.87
N TRP A 448 -0.58 21.47 -6.20
CA TRP A 448 0.63 21.24 -5.41
C TRP A 448 1.83 22.01 -6.00
N ASP A 449 1.93 23.32 -5.68
CA ASP A 449 3.14 24.11 -5.92
C ASP A 449 4.01 24.08 -4.63
N PRO A 450 5.14 23.36 -4.64
CA PRO A 450 6.04 23.32 -3.49
C PRO A 450 6.68 24.67 -3.17
N HIS A 451 6.52 25.68 -4.04
CA HIS A 451 7.14 27.00 -3.93
C HIS A 451 6.11 28.12 -3.74
N ALA A 452 4.81 27.81 -3.63
CA ALA A 452 3.82 28.82 -3.25
C ALA A 452 4.10 29.26 -1.81
N SER A 453 4.63 30.47 -1.69
CA SER A 453 5.08 31.15 -0.48
C SER A 453 3.95 31.53 0.45
#